data_8ad827d0ae3eb68be07aeafdc91898e9
#
_entry.id   8ad827d0ae3eb68be07aeafdc91898e9
#
_cell.length_a   1.000
_cell.length_b   1.000
_cell.length_c   1.000
_cell.angle_alpha   90.00
_cell.angle_beta   90.00
_cell.angle_gamma   90.00
#
_symmetry.space_group_name_H-M   'P 1'
#
loop_
_entity.id
_entity.type
_entity.pdbx_description
1 polymer ?
#
loop_
_entity_poly.entity_id
_entity_poly.type
_entity_poly.pdbx_seq_one_letter_code
_entity_poly.pdbx_strand_id
1 'polypeptide(L)'
;MPPTPDVSSSAVRPRHAGIDALRAGTTLLVVLHHTAITYGAIGGWFYKEIPTDRSISSLLLIFFCTVNQAWFMGLFFLLAGYYTPAALAAKGPWRYLRDRLQRLGIPLLLFGFVLGPVTIALAQTARGKPFGDTLVWLWQHGEFEKGPLWFAWALLIFAVLSVAWRVVSPRAEPNATRPFPSNAVLLVAALATGLVAFALRLVWPVGTEVWGLQLGYFASYTVLFVGGCFAAAPRWLEAWPAPQVRTWRRTAWWMLPVLPVVALLGAKLFGLQGRPEGGWSVPALVYALWEPLVAWGVILGLLQWCRQRFQTLGRLGTHLARRAFAIYVIHPPVVVGVTLAWRAVQAPALVKFAVSGSLACLLCYLIAGALLRVPGIDRVL
;
A
#
# COMPACT_ATOMS: atom_id res chain seq x y z
N MET A 1 -41.91 26.88 28.90
CA MET A 1 -41.33 26.13 27.77
C MET A 1 -39.86 25.94 28.06
N PRO A 2 -39.38 24.75 28.27
CA PRO A 2 -37.94 24.52 28.37
C PRO A 2 -37.32 24.62 26.98
N PRO A 3 -36.07 25.10 26.82
CA PRO A 3 -35.42 25.26 25.53
C PRO A 3 -35.12 23.87 24.92
N THR A 4 -35.48 23.74 23.65
CA THR A 4 -35.14 22.57 22.80
C THR A 4 -33.61 22.41 22.72
N PRO A 5 -33.07 21.20 22.87
CA PRO A 5 -31.64 21.00 22.71
C PRO A 5 -31.24 21.20 21.25
N ASP A 6 -30.27 22.07 21.06
CA ASP A 6 -29.64 22.40 19.77
C ASP A 6 -28.91 21.16 19.20
N VAL A 7 -29.52 20.50 18.19
CA VAL A 7 -28.97 19.30 17.52
C VAL A 7 -28.16 19.77 16.32
N SER A 8 -27.10 20.52 16.54
CA SER A 8 -26.13 20.88 15.50
C SER A 8 -24.69 20.89 15.97
N SER A 9 -24.22 19.78 16.55
CA SER A 9 -22.78 19.51 16.58
C SER A 9 -22.53 18.31 15.66
N SER A 10 -22.08 18.57 14.43
CA SER A 10 -21.45 17.58 13.57
C SER A 10 -20.22 17.07 14.34
N ALA A 11 -20.39 15.97 15.08
CA ALA A 11 -19.32 15.33 15.83
C ALA A 11 -18.21 14.94 14.85
N VAL A 12 -17.20 15.80 14.76
CA VAL A 12 -15.93 15.50 14.11
C VAL A 12 -15.41 14.25 14.82
N ARG A 13 -15.44 13.09 14.09
CA ARG A 13 -14.93 11.83 14.64
C ARG A 13 -13.53 12.05 15.18
N PRO A 14 -13.22 11.63 16.41
CA PRO A 14 -11.88 11.78 16.97
C PRO A 14 -10.87 11.11 16.02
N ARG A 15 -9.86 11.87 15.60
CA ARG A 15 -8.76 11.34 14.79
C ARG A 15 -8.02 10.30 15.62
N HIS A 16 -7.90 9.08 15.12
CA HIS A 16 -7.15 8.04 15.76
C HIS A 16 -5.65 8.24 15.49
N ALA A 17 -4.96 8.92 16.40
CA ALA A 17 -3.53 9.25 16.26
C ALA A 17 -2.66 8.03 15.88
N GLY A 18 -2.93 6.85 16.45
CA GLY A 18 -2.23 5.62 16.11
C GLY A 18 -2.41 5.18 14.65
N ILE A 19 -3.64 5.29 14.11
CA ILE A 19 -3.91 4.95 12.70
C ILE A 19 -3.24 5.98 11.77
N ASP A 20 -3.28 7.26 12.12
CA ASP A 20 -2.62 8.31 11.35
C ASP A 20 -1.10 8.15 11.36
N ALA A 21 -0.49 7.79 12.50
CA ALA A 21 0.93 7.46 12.60
C ALA A 21 1.30 6.26 11.72
N LEU A 22 0.49 5.18 11.79
CA LEU A 22 0.71 3.97 11.01
C LEU A 22 0.62 4.26 9.51
N ARG A 23 -0.41 4.99 9.07
CA ARG A 23 -0.57 5.37 7.67
C ARG A 23 0.62 6.19 7.16
N ALA A 24 1.05 7.19 7.94
CA ALA A 24 2.19 8.03 7.60
C ALA A 24 3.50 7.23 7.53
N GLY A 25 3.78 6.38 8.52
CA GLY A 25 4.95 5.51 8.52
C GLY A 25 4.96 4.53 7.34
N THR A 26 3.80 3.91 7.03
CA THR A 26 3.67 3.02 5.87
C THR A 26 3.86 3.77 4.55
N THR A 27 3.46 5.05 4.45
CA THR A 27 3.75 5.86 3.25
C THR A 27 5.26 6.08 3.07
N LEU A 28 6.01 6.37 4.13
CA LEU A 28 7.47 6.45 4.03
C LEU A 28 8.08 5.09 3.66
N LEU A 29 7.50 3.99 4.17
CA LEU A 29 7.92 2.65 3.78
C LEU A 29 7.73 2.37 2.28
N VAL A 30 6.68 2.94 1.64
CA VAL A 30 6.50 2.88 0.17
C VAL A 30 7.65 3.57 -0.55
N VAL A 31 8.12 4.74 -0.08
CA VAL A 31 9.28 5.43 -0.65
C VAL A 31 10.54 4.56 -0.54
N LEU A 32 10.78 3.98 0.64
CA LEU A 32 11.92 3.08 0.88
C LEU A 32 11.82 1.81 0.05
N HIS A 33 10.62 1.24 -0.12
CA HIS A 33 10.39 0.05 -0.94
C HIS A 33 10.83 0.27 -2.39
N HIS A 34 10.42 1.38 -3.00
CA HIS A 34 10.80 1.70 -4.37
C HIS A 34 12.30 2.06 -4.50
N THR A 35 12.87 2.69 -3.47
CA THR A 35 14.33 2.91 -3.40
C THR A 35 15.09 1.59 -3.34
N ALA A 36 14.58 0.59 -2.59
CA ALA A 36 15.22 -0.73 -2.53
C ALA A 36 15.21 -1.44 -3.90
N ILE A 37 14.13 -1.28 -4.69
CA ILE A 37 14.07 -1.83 -6.07
C ILE A 37 15.12 -1.17 -6.97
N THR A 38 15.41 0.11 -6.79
CA THR A 38 16.48 0.81 -7.53
C THR A 38 17.85 0.18 -7.27
N TYR A 39 18.08 -0.37 -6.07
CA TYR A 39 19.40 -0.85 -5.63
C TYR A 39 19.52 -2.37 -5.45
N GLY A 40 18.72 -3.16 -6.17
CA GLY A 40 18.90 -4.60 -6.28
C GLY A 40 17.77 -5.47 -5.76
N ALA A 41 16.67 -4.90 -5.25
CA ALA A 41 15.47 -5.69 -4.95
C ALA A 41 14.70 -6.06 -6.22
N ILE A 42 13.85 -7.11 -6.12
CA ILE A 42 12.90 -7.48 -7.17
C ILE A 42 11.72 -6.49 -7.20
N GLY A 43 11.15 -6.28 -8.37
CA GLY A 43 9.97 -5.44 -8.59
C GLY A 43 10.06 -4.63 -9.88
N GLY A 44 8.94 -4.10 -10.33
CA GLY A 44 8.85 -3.11 -11.42
C GLY A 44 9.13 -1.72 -10.87
N TRP A 45 10.03 -0.98 -11.52
CA TRP A 45 10.33 0.41 -11.17
C TRP A 45 10.90 1.17 -12.36
N PHE A 46 10.79 2.48 -12.37
CA PHE A 46 11.21 3.37 -13.47
C PHE A 46 12.70 3.33 -13.74
N TYR A 47 13.52 3.24 -12.70
CA TYR A 47 14.98 3.24 -12.78
C TYR A 47 15.60 2.22 -11.82
N LYS A 48 16.45 1.37 -12.36
CA LYS A 48 17.28 0.44 -11.57
C LYS A 48 18.74 0.77 -11.83
N GLU A 49 19.44 1.18 -10.79
CA GLU A 49 20.87 1.49 -10.83
C GLU A 49 21.71 0.23 -10.64
N ILE A 50 21.31 -0.59 -9.68
CA ILE A 50 21.96 -1.86 -9.40
C ILE A 50 20.98 -2.99 -9.76
N PRO A 51 21.36 -3.88 -10.69
CA PRO A 51 20.52 -5.01 -11.05
C PRO A 51 20.37 -5.99 -9.87
N THR A 52 19.28 -6.73 -9.88
CA THR A 52 19.05 -7.81 -8.90
C THR A 52 20.04 -8.94 -9.15
N ASP A 53 20.76 -9.34 -8.10
CA ASP A 53 21.74 -10.42 -8.13
C ASP A 53 21.63 -11.33 -6.89
N ARG A 54 22.63 -12.20 -6.66
CA ARG A 54 22.69 -13.09 -5.48
C ARG A 54 23.58 -12.56 -4.36
N SER A 55 23.98 -11.29 -4.40
CA SER A 55 24.73 -10.67 -3.32
C SER A 55 23.91 -10.60 -2.04
N ILE A 56 24.57 -10.57 -0.89
CA ILE A 56 23.91 -10.40 0.42
C ILE A 56 23.06 -9.13 0.42
N SER A 57 23.56 -8.04 -0.16
CA SER A 57 22.83 -6.78 -0.27
C SER A 57 21.54 -6.93 -1.03
N SER A 58 21.55 -7.58 -2.19
CA SER A 58 20.37 -7.83 -3.00
C SER A 58 19.38 -8.74 -2.26
N LEU A 59 19.84 -9.83 -1.64
CA LEU A 59 19.00 -10.74 -0.86
C LEU A 59 18.31 -10.04 0.31
N LEU A 60 18.99 -9.15 1.03
CA LEU A 60 18.41 -8.37 2.11
C LEU A 60 17.34 -7.39 1.60
N LEU A 61 17.60 -6.71 0.48
CA LEU A 61 16.65 -5.81 -0.14
C LEU A 61 15.45 -6.55 -0.75
N ILE A 62 15.65 -7.73 -1.32
CA ILE A 62 14.57 -8.64 -1.78
C ILE A 62 13.70 -9.03 -0.59
N PHE A 63 14.31 -9.49 0.51
CA PHE A 63 13.57 -9.86 1.71
C PHE A 63 12.76 -8.69 2.26
N PHE A 64 13.36 -7.50 2.37
CA PHE A 64 12.70 -6.28 2.76
C PHE A 64 11.47 -5.98 1.88
N CYS A 65 11.63 -6.00 0.57
CA CYS A 65 10.54 -5.74 -0.37
C CYS A 65 9.45 -6.81 -0.30
N THR A 66 9.81 -8.09 -0.19
CA THR A 66 8.86 -9.20 -0.13
C THR A 66 8.01 -9.15 1.14
N VAL A 67 8.63 -8.87 2.29
CA VAL A 67 7.88 -8.71 3.54
C VAL A 67 6.95 -7.49 3.48
N ASN A 68 7.43 -6.35 2.96
CA ASN A 68 6.59 -5.17 2.81
C ASN A 68 5.40 -5.44 1.89
N GLN A 69 5.64 -6.08 0.73
CA GLN A 69 4.62 -6.38 -0.25
C GLN A 69 3.48 -7.22 0.32
N ALA A 70 3.77 -8.12 1.25
CA ALA A 70 2.75 -8.96 1.87
C ALA A 70 1.66 -8.15 2.59
N TRP A 71 2.01 -7.03 3.24
CA TRP A 71 1.08 -6.37 4.15
C TRP A 71 0.79 -4.88 3.88
N PHE A 72 1.77 -4.09 3.36
CA PHE A 72 1.68 -2.63 3.38
C PHE A 72 0.52 -2.07 2.54
N MET A 73 0.32 -2.58 1.31
CA MET A 73 -0.83 -2.19 0.49
C MET A 73 -2.13 -2.77 1.04
N GLY A 74 -2.09 -4.00 1.56
CA GLY A 74 -3.23 -4.63 2.24
C GLY A 74 -3.74 -3.82 3.43
N LEU A 75 -2.84 -3.21 4.21
CA LEU A 75 -3.20 -2.27 5.28
C LEU A 75 -3.98 -1.07 4.75
N PHE A 76 -3.55 -0.46 3.64
CA PHE A 76 -4.27 0.67 3.07
C PHE A 76 -5.65 0.28 2.55
N PHE A 77 -5.81 -0.93 1.96
CA PHE A 77 -7.12 -1.46 1.59
C PHE A 77 -8.01 -1.72 2.81
N LEU A 78 -7.48 -2.30 3.88
CA LEU A 78 -8.21 -2.48 5.16
C LEU A 78 -8.72 -1.15 5.71
N LEU A 79 -7.86 -0.14 5.77
CA LEU A 79 -8.23 1.20 6.26
C LEU A 79 -9.25 1.87 5.34
N ALA A 80 -9.09 1.77 4.02
CA ALA A 80 -10.05 2.30 3.06
C ALA A 80 -11.42 1.65 3.24
N GLY A 81 -11.48 0.32 3.38
CA GLY A 81 -12.70 -0.43 3.69
C GLY A 81 -13.32 0.00 5.01
N TYR A 82 -12.51 0.16 6.06
CA TYR A 82 -12.99 0.57 7.39
C TYR A 82 -13.72 1.92 7.40
N TYR A 83 -13.25 2.89 6.61
CA TYR A 83 -13.89 4.21 6.55
C TYR A 83 -15.01 4.30 5.50
N THR A 84 -15.14 3.34 4.59
CA THR A 84 -16.11 3.38 3.48
C THR A 84 -17.56 3.35 3.94
N PRO A 85 -18.06 2.44 4.83
CA PRO A 85 -19.46 2.37 5.20
C PRO A 85 -19.96 3.66 5.85
N ALA A 86 -19.17 4.23 6.74
CA ALA A 86 -19.52 5.45 7.43
C ALA A 86 -19.51 6.68 6.51
N ALA A 87 -18.55 6.76 5.57
CA ALA A 87 -18.50 7.84 4.60
C ALA A 87 -19.68 7.77 3.62
N LEU A 88 -20.06 6.56 3.20
CA LEU A 88 -21.18 6.31 2.31
C LEU A 88 -22.53 6.61 3.00
N ALA A 89 -22.68 6.21 4.26
CA ALA A 89 -23.87 6.53 5.05
C ALA A 89 -24.07 8.04 5.28
N ALA A 90 -22.96 8.75 5.60
CA ALA A 90 -23.02 10.19 5.89
C ALA A 90 -23.23 11.06 4.65
N LYS A 91 -22.72 10.67 3.48
CA LYS A 91 -22.72 11.52 2.28
C LYS A 91 -23.73 11.09 1.21
N GLY A 92 -24.19 9.85 1.28
CA GLY A 92 -24.95 9.21 0.21
C GLY A 92 -24.07 8.82 -0.99
N PRO A 93 -24.60 7.98 -1.91
CA PRO A 93 -23.83 7.37 -3.00
C PRO A 93 -23.14 8.39 -3.91
N TRP A 94 -23.89 9.38 -4.39
CA TRP A 94 -23.40 10.34 -5.38
C TRP A 94 -22.28 11.25 -4.83
N ARG A 95 -22.50 11.85 -3.65
CA ARG A 95 -21.48 12.72 -3.03
C ARG A 95 -20.25 11.93 -2.63
N TYR A 96 -20.42 10.68 -2.19
CA TYR A 96 -19.31 9.78 -1.89
C TYR A 96 -18.45 9.53 -3.14
N LEU A 97 -19.05 9.14 -4.29
CA LEU A 97 -18.30 8.91 -5.53
C LEU A 97 -17.63 10.19 -6.03
N ARG A 98 -18.31 11.32 -6.00
CA ARG A 98 -17.72 12.61 -6.38
C ARG A 98 -16.47 12.93 -5.54
N ASP A 99 -16.55 12.75 -4.22
CA ASP A 99 -15.40 12.98 -3.33
C ASP A 99 -14.26 12.01 -3.62
N ARG A 100 -14.55 10.75 -3.96
CA ARG A 100 -13.55 9.77 -4.36
C ARG A 100 -12.90 10.13 -5.69
N LEU A 101 -13.68 10.51 -6.68
CA LEU A 101 -13.16 10.99 -7.97
C LEU A 101 -12.27 12.23 -7.78
N GLN A 102 -12.68 13.17 -6.95
CA GLN A 102 -11.87 14.35 -6.70
C GLN A 102 -10.55 14.01 -6.00
N ARG A 103 -10.56 13.16 -4.94
CA ARG A 103 -9.38 12.87 -4.13
C ARG A 103 -8.47 11.77 -4.68
N LEU A 104 -8.96 10.91 -5.55
CA LEU A 104 -8.18 9.81 -6.14
C LEU A 104 -8.03 9.98 -7.65
N GLY A 105 -9.11 10.40 -8.35
CA GLY A 105 -9.11 10.56 -9.79
C GLY A 105 -8.25 11.72 -10.28
N ILE A 106 -8.36 12.91 -9.65
CA ILE A 106 -7.53 14.06 -10.05
C ILE A 106 -6.03 13.75 -9.86
N PRO A 107 -5.56 13.23 -8.68
CA PRO A 107 -4.15 12.84 -8.54
C PRO A 107 -3.74 11.74 -9.52
N LEU A 108 -4.61 10.79 -9.84
CA LEU A 108 -4.33 9.73 -10.83
C LEU A 108 -4.11 10.31 -12.22
N LEU A 109 -4.96 11.25 -12.65
CA LEU A 109 -4.82 11.93 -13.95
C LEU A 109 -3.57 12.82 -13.99
N LEU A 110 -3.33 13.58 -12.92
CA LEU A 110 -2.13 14.42 -12.79
C LEU A 110 -0.86 13.56 -12.83
N PHE A 111 -0.84 12.46 -12.13
CA PHE A 111 0.29 11.54 -12.17
C PHE A 111 0.40 10.93 -13.58
N GLY A 112 -0.68 10.37 -14.10
CA GLY A 112 -0.67 9.63 -15.36
C GLY A 112 -0.19 10.45 -16.55
N PHE A 113 -0.60 11.71 -16.65
CA PHE A 113 -0.24 12.57 -17.78
C PHE A 113 0.93 13.52 -17.52
N VAL A 114 1.31 13.77 -16.24
CA VAL A 114 2.38 14.73 -15.93
C VAL A 114 3.52 14.05 -15.18
N LEU A 115 3.30 13.59 -13.93
CA LEU A 115 4.38 13.10 -13.09
C LEU A 115 4.96 11.77 -13.56
N GLY A 116 4.14 10.89 -14.13
CA GLY A 116 4.57 9.62 -14.72
C GLY A 116 5.49 9.83 -15.91
N PRO A 117 5.07 10.56 -16.96
CA PRO A 117 5.93 10.93 -18.08
C PRO A 117 7.21 11.66 -17.65
N VAL A 118 7.14 12.60 -16.69
CA VAL A 118 8.33 13.25 -16.13
C VAL A 118 9.26 12.22 -15.48
N THR A 119 8.71 11.25 -14.73
CA THR A 119 9.51 10.21 -14.08
C THR A 119 10.19 9.30 -15.10
N ILE A 120 9.47 8.91 -16.16
CA ILE A 120 10.02 8.12 -17.28
C ILE A 120 11.13 8.91 -17.97
N ALA A 121 10.89 10.18 -18.34
CA ALA A 121 11.88 11.01 -19.01
C ALA A 121 13.15 11.17 -18.16
N LEU A 122 13.01 11.40 -16.84
CA LEU A 122 14.15 11.39 -15.90
C LEU A 122 14.90 10.06 -15.95
N ALA A 123 14.20 8.93 -15.84
CA ALA A 123 14.84 7.62 -15.85
C ALA A 123 15.58 7.34 -17.17
N GLN A 124 15.07 7.81 -18.29
CA GLN A 124 15.69 7.63 -19.61
C GLN A 124 16.99 8.44 -19.79
N THR A 125 17.22 9.49 -19.00
CA THR A 125 18.51 10.21 -19.02
C THR A 125 19.67 9.32 -18.60
N ALA A 126 19.42 8.31 -17.74
CA ALA A 126 20.42 7.32 -17.38
C ALA A 126 20.90 6.49 -18.58
N ARG A 127 20.08 6.38 -19.62
CA ARG A 127 20.36 5.68 -20.87
C ARG A 127 20.85 6.61 -21.99
N GLY A 128 21.19 7.87 -21.66
CA GLY A 128 21.67 8.87 -22.60
C GLY A 128 20.59 9.54 -23.44
N LYS A 129 19.28 9.31 -23.18
CA LYS A 129 18.21 10.00 -23.92
C LYS A 129 17.99 11.40 -23.35
N PRO A 130 17.84 12.44 -24.20
CA PRO A 130 17.53 13.79 -23.75
C PRO A 130 16.20 13.84 -23.01
N PHE A 131 16.17 14.50 -21.85
CA PHE A 131 14.97 14.63 -21.05
C PHE A 131 13.80 15.28 -21.80
N GLY A 132 14.07 16.45 -22.45
CA GLY A 132 13.04 17.22 -23.15
C GLY A 132 12.42 16.46 -24.30
N ASP A 133 13.23 15.83 -25.15
CA ASP A 133 12.77 15.07 -26.31
C ASP A 133 11.92 13.87 -25.89
N THR A 134 12.37 13.16 -24.84
CA THR A 134 11.63 12.02 -24.29
C THR A 134 10.28 12.47 -23.71
N LEU A 135 10.24 13.57 -22.97
CA LEU A 135 9.02 14.09 -22.37
C LEU A 135 8.01 14.55 -23.44
N VAL A 136 8.48 15.31 -24.45
CA VAL A 136 7.65 15.74 -25.57
C VAL A 136 7.10 14.56 -26.32
N TRP A 137 7.93 13.55 -26.59
CA TRP A 137 7.50 12.32 -27.28
C TRP A 137 6.38 11.60 -26.50
N LEU A 138 6.54 11.43 -25.17
CA LEU A 138 5.53 10.79 -24.31
C LEU A 138 4.19 11.55 -24.36
N TRP A 139 4.22 12.88 -24.34
CA TRP A 139 3.00 13.69 -24.42
C TRP A 139 2.34 13.66 -25.80
N GLN A 140 3.12 13.67 -26.86
CA GLN A 140 2.61 13.59 -28.24
C GLN A 140 1.92 12.25 -28.52
N HIS A 141 2.38 11.15 -27.86
CA HIS A 141 1.79 9.82 -28.00
C HIS A 141 0.69 9.53 -26.97
N GLY A 142 0.35 10.50 -26.10
CA GLY A 142 -0.69 10.35 -25.10
C GLY A 142 -0.39 9.27 -24.05
N GLU A 143 0.89 9.04 -23.76
CA GLU A 143 1.30 8.01 -22.81
C GLU A 143 0.77 8.30 -21.41
N PHE A 144 0.02 7.34 -20.87
CA PHE A 144 -0.60 7.41 -19.55
C PHE A 144 0.06 6.41 -18.60
N GLU A 145 0.91 6.90 -17.70
CA GLU A 145 1.64 6.07 -16.74
C GLU A 145 0.98 6.10 -15.37
N LYS A 146 0.39 4.98 -14.95
CA LYS A 146 -0.23 4.87 -13.62
C LYS A 146 0.79 4.78 -12.48
N GLY A 147 1.90 4.11 -12.71
CA GLY A 147 2.91 3.87 -11.71
C GLY A 147 2.32 3.43 -10.36
N PRO A 148 2.82 3.96 -9.24
CA PRO A 148 2.29 3.64 -7.92
C PRO A 148 0.82 4.02 -7.71
N LEU A 149 0.24 4.92 -8.51
CA LEU A 149 -1.18 5.32 -8.38
C LEU A 149 -2.16 4.25 -8.88
N TRP A 150 -1.67 3.06 -9.29
CA TRP A 150 -2.53 1.89 -9.46
C TRP A 150 -3.44 1.65 -8.25
N PHE A 151 -2.96 1.99 -7.04
CA PHE A 151 -3.75 1.89 -5.81
C PHE A 151 -4.94 2.86 -5.79
N ALA A 152 -4.76 4.12 -6.24
CA ALA A 152 -5.86 5.08 -6.36
C ALA A 152 -6.90 4.59 -7.38
N TRP A 153 -6.45 4.02 -8.51
CA TRP A 153 -7.30 3.38 -9.50
C TRP A 153 -8.10 2.22 -8.90
N ALA A 154 -7.44 1.30 -8.19
CA ALA A 154 -8.11 0.20 -7.50
C ALA A 154 -9.14 0.70 -6.49
N LEU A 155 -8.82 1.72 -5.68
CA LEU A 155 -9.76 2.29 -4.72
C LEU A 155 -10.98 2.94 -5.37
N LEU A 156 -10.85 3.51 -6.57
CA LEU A 156 -12.00 4.01 -7.34
C LEU A 156 -12.92 2.86 -7.76
N ILE A 157 -12.36 1.73 -8.21
CA ILE A 157 -13.14 0.52 -8.52
C ILE A 157 -13.86 0.03 -7.26
N PHE A 158 -13.17 -0.09 -6.12
CA PHE A 158 -13.80 -0.49 -4.87
C PHE A 158 -14.87 0.50 -4.38
N ALA A 159 -14.70 1.79 -4.66
CA ALA A 159 -15.72 2.79 -4.33
C ALA A 159 -17.01 2.58 -5.15
N VAL A 160 -16.88 2.32 -6.45
CA VAL A 160 -18.02 2.01 -7.33
C VAL A 160 -18.71 0.72 -6.88
N LEU A 161 -17.93 -0.35 -6.62
CA LEU A 161 -18.46 -1.63 -6.14
C LEU A 161 -19.16 -1.48 -4.78
N SER A 162 -18.65 -0.63 -3.87
CA SER A 162 -19.28 -0.37 -2.58
C SER A 162 -20.63 0.36 -2.72
N VAL A 163 -20.74 1.29 -3.68
CA VAL A 163 -22.01 1.95 -4.00
C VAL A 163 -22.98 0.97 -4.63
N ALA A 164 -22.54 0.18 -5.61
CA ALA A 164 -23.37 -0.85 -6.23
C ALA A 164 -23.91 -1.83 -5.18
N TRP A 165 -23.06 -2.32 -4.28
CA TRP A 165 -23.47 -3.17 -3.17
C TRP A 165 -24.52 -2.51 -2.28
N ARG A 166 -24.34 -1.23 -1.94
CA ARG A 166 -25.29 -0.49 -1.10
C ARG A 166 -26.67 -0.31 -1.77
N VAL A 167 -26.70 -0.19 -3.09
CA VAL A 167 -27.95 -0.08 -3.87
C VAL A 167 -28.70 -1.42 -3.88
N VAL A 168 -27.98 -2.53 -4.09
CA VAL A 168 -28.56 -3.88 -4.13
C VAL A 168 -28.93 -4.40 -2.74
N SER A 169 -28.21 -3.98 -1.69
CA SER A 169 -28.40 -4.43 -0.30
C SER A 169 -28.66 -3.25 0.65
N PRO A 170 -29.76 -2.49 0.47
CA PRO A 170 -30.01 -1.26 1.22
C PRO A 170 -30.26 -1.49 2.72
N ARG A 171 -30.69 -2.70 3.11
CA ARG A 171 -31.11 -3.07 4.48
C ARG A 171 -30.02 -3.72 5.33
N ALA A 172 -28.79 -3.87 4.82
CA ALA A 172 -27.70 -4.39 5.63
C ALA A 172 -27.33 -3.37 6.71
N GLU A 173 -28.07 -3.41 7.83
CA GLU A 173 -27.73 -2.61 9.01
C GLU A 173 -26.35 -3.05 9.55
N PRO A 174 -25.47 -2.10 9.84
CA PRO A 174 -24.18 -2.42 10.42
C PRO A 174 -24.41 -2.98 11.84
N ASN A 175 -24.14 -4.28 12.04
CA ASN A 175 -24.25 -4.88 13.38
C ASN A 175 -23.05 -4.43 14.24
N ALA A 176 -23.29 -3.47 15.11
CA ALA A 176 -22.28 -2.91 16.03
C ALA A 176 -21.85 -3.89 17.13
N THR A 177 -22.59 -4.97 17.36
CA THR A 177 -22.36 -5.92 18.46
C THR A 177 -21.56 -7.16 18.03
N ARG A 178 -21.15 -7.28 16.76
CA ARG A 178 -20.38 -8.45 16.31
C ARG A 178 -19.05 -8.57 17.06
N PRO A 179 -18.78 -9.73 17.69
CA PRO A 179 -17.51 -9.96 18.33
C PRO A 179 -16.37 -9.98 17.29
N PHE A 180 -15.15 -9.71 17.75
CA PHE A 180 -13.97 -9.89 16.92
C PHE A 180 -13.85 -11.36 16.49
N PRO A 181 -13.49 -11.68 15.22
CA PRO A 181 -13.42 -13.05 14.72
C PRO A 181 -12.48 -13.92 15.55
N SER A 182 -12.85 -15.19 15.75
CA SER A 182 -11.99 -16.14 16.45
C SER A 182 -10.70 -16.44 15.65
N ASN A 183 -9.67 -16.97 16.31
CA ASN A 183 -8.44 -17.39 15.64
C ASN A 183 -8.70 -18.43 14.53
N ALA A 184 -9.67 -19.32 14.72
CA ALA A 184 -10.05 -20.31 13.70
C ALA A 184 -10.65 -19.64 12.46
N VAL A 185 -11.56 -18.69 12.64
CA VAL A 185 -12.16 -17.92 11.53
C VAL A 185 -11.08 -17.14 10.78
N LEU A 186 -10.18 -16.47 11.50
CA LEU A 186 -9.08 -15.75 10.89
C LEU A 186 -8.14 -16.69 10.12
N LEU A 187 -7.81 -17.86 10.67
CA LEU A 187 -6.96 -18.84 10.00
C LEU A 187 -7.60 -19.38 8.71
N VAL A 188 -8.86 -19.79 8.79
CA VAL A 188 -9.61 -20.27 7.61
C VAL A 188 -9.66 -19.17 6.54
N ALA A 189 -9.95 -17.92 6.93
CA ALA A 189 -9.97 -16.81 5.99
C ALA A 189 -8.58 -16.50 5.40
N ALA A 190 -7.49 -16.61 6.18
CA ALA A 190 -6.13 -16.45 5.67
C ALA A 190 -5.76 -17.54 4.67
N LEU A 191 -6.05 -18.81 4.99
CA LEU A 191 -5.77 -19.93 4.10
C LEU A 191 -6.62 -19.86 2.82
N ALA A 192 -7.90 -19.55 2.94
CA ALA A 192 -8.78 -19.35 1.78
C ALA A 192 -8.27 -18.19 0.89
N THR A 193 -7.83 -17.08 1.49
CA THR A 193 -7.20 -15.96 0.76
C THR A 193 -5.96 -16.41 0.00
N GLY A 194 -5.10 -17.21 0.64
CA GLY A 194 -3.90 -17.76 0.00
C GLY A 194 -4.22 -18.71 -1.14
N LEU A 195 -5.22 -19.58 -0.98
CA LEU A 195 -5.66 -20.49 -2.05
C LEU A 195 -6.25 -19.73 -3.25
N VAL A 196 -7.06 -18.70 -3.00
CA VAL A 196 -7.56 -17.81 -4.06
C VAL A 196 -6.42 -17.06 -4.74
N ALA A 197 -5.45 -16.55 -3.98
CA ALA A 197 -4.26 -15.91 -4.53
C ALA A 197 -3.46 -16.89 -5.41
N PHE A 198 -3.27 -18.14 -4.97
CA PHE A 198 -2.64 -19.19 -5.76
C PHE A 198 -3.39 -19.43 -7.07
N ALA A 199 -4.72 -19.62 -7.01
CA ALA A 199 -5.54 -19.83 -8.20
C ALA A 199 -5.46 -18.65 -9.19
N LEU A 200 -5.51 -17.41 -8.69
CA LEU A 200 -5.32 -16.21 -9.52
C LEU A 200 -3.94 -16.19 -10.18
N ARG A 201 -2.90 -16.61 -9.48
CA ARG A 201 -1.51 -16.63 -9.97
C ARG A 201 -1.22 -17.76 -10.98
N LEU A 202 -2.12 -18.72 -11.12
CA LEU A 202 -2.06 -19.68 -12.23
C LEU A 202 -2.35 -18.98 -13.58
N VAL A 203 -3.20 -17.96 -13.57
CA VAL A 203 -3.61 -17.20 -14.77
C VAL A 203 -2.84 -15.88 -14.87
N TRP A 204 -2.68 -15.17 -13.76
CA TRP A 204 -2.00 -13.86 -13.66
C TRP A 204 -0.87 -13.93 -12.64
N PRO A 205 0.30 -14.46 -12.99
CA PRO A 205 1.47 -14.46 -12.11
C PRO A 205 1.81 -13.06 -11.59
N VAL A 206 2.47 -13.01 -10.43
CA VAL A 206 2.99 -11.74 -9.90
C VAL A 206 3.92 -11.09 -10.92
N GLY A 207 3.74 -9.77 -11.14
CA GLY A 207 4.43 -9.03 -12.20
C GLY A 207 3.63 -8.91 -13.50
N THR A 208 2.53 -9.70 -13.67
CA THR A 208 1.62 -9.53 -14.81
C THR A 208 0.57 -8.47 -14.48
N GLU A 209 0.39 -7.52 -15.39
CA GLU A 209 -0.55 -6.43 -15.23
C GLU A 209 -1.74 -6.58 -16.17
N VAL A 210 -2.94 -6.38 -15.63
CA VAL A 210 -4.19 -6.27 -16.36
C VAL A 210 -4.80 -4.90 -16.05
N TRP A 211 -4.90 -4.04 -17.06
CA TRP A 211 -5.31 -2.64 -16.89
C TRP A 211 -4.47 -1.86 -15.86
N GLY A 212 -3.18 -2.22 -15.74
CA GLY A 212 -2.25 -1.64 -14.78
C GLY A 212 -2.49 -2.09 -13.34
N LEU A 213 -3.15 -3.24 -13.13
CA LEU A 213 -3.37 -3.87 -11.84
C LEU A 213 -2.73 -5.26 -11.84
N GLN A 214 -1.97 -5.59 -10.81
CA GLN A 214 -1.40 -6.92 -10.64
C GLN A 214 -2.40 -7.82 -9.89
N LEU A 215 -3.29 -8.48 -10.66
CA LEU A 215 -4.40 -9.27 -10.12
C LEU A 215 -3.96 -10.39 -9.19
N GLY A 216 -2.73 -10.88 -9.32
CA GLY A 216 -2.15 -11.88 -8.42
C GLY A 216 -2.13 -11.49 -6.93
N TYR A 217 -2.27 -10.20 -6.60
CA TYR A 217 -2.36 -9.71 -5.22
C TYR A 217 -3.79 -9.39 -4.77
N PHE A 218 -4.77 -9.38 -5.68
CA PHE A 218 -6.09 -8.84 -5.37
C PHE A 218 -6.93 -9.72 -4.44
N ALA A 219 -6.60 -11.00 -4.27
CA ALA A 219 -7.23 -11.82 -3.24
C ALA A 219 -7.07 -11.18 -1.85
N SER A 220 -5.82 -10.86 -1.46
CA SER A 220 -5.51 -10.21 -0.18
C SER A 220 -6.11 -8.81 -0.07
N TYR A 221 -6.05 -8.01 -1.13
CA TYR A 221 -6.57 -6.63 -1.13
C TYR A 221 -8.08 -6.61 -0.99
N THR A 222 -8.79 -7.49 -1.69
CA THR A 222 -10.25 -7.60 -1.62
C THR A 222 -10.71 -8.07 -0.24
N VAL A 223 -10.09 -9.12 0.29
CA VAL A 223 -10.44 -9.64 1.62
C VAL A 223 -10.17 -8.60 2.71
N LEU A 224 -9.06 -7.88 2.65
CA LEU A 224 -8.75 -6.83 3.62
C LEU A 224 -9.68 -5.62 3.49
N PHE A 225 -10.03 -5.19 2.27
CA PHE A 225 -11.00 -4.12 2.07
C PHE A 225 -12.39 -4.51 2.62
N VAL A 226 -12.89 -5.68 2.25
CA VAL A 226 -14.18 -6.20 2.73
C VAL A 226 -14.16 -6.42 4.25
N GLY A 227 -13.06 -6.99 4.77
CA GLY A 227 -12.82 -7.13 6.20
C GLY A 227 -12.85 -5.78 6.94
N GLY A 228 -12.28 -4.73 6.33
CA GLY A 228 -12.37 -3.37 6.81
C GLY A 228 -13.82 -2.86 6.89
N CYS A 229 -14.62 -3.10 5.84
CA CYS A 229 -16.03 -2.73 5.83
C CYS A 229 -16.81 -3.42 6.98
N PHE A 230 -16.56 -4.71 7.21
CA PHE A 230 -17.17 -5.44 8.34
C PHE A 230 -16.69 -4.98 9.71
N ALA A 231 -15.42 -4.58 9.82
CA ALA A 231 -14.81 -4.09 11.04
C ALA A 231 -15.31 -2.70 11.48
N ALA A 232 -15.97 -1.95 10.58
CA ALA A 232 -16.32 -0.54 10.79
C ALA A 232 -17.39 -0.34 11.88
N ALA A 233 -18.49 -1.11 11.84
CA ALA A 233 -19.61 -0.97 12.77
C ALA A 233 -19.21 -1.40 14.20
N PRO A 234 -18.62 -2.60 14.42
CA PRO A 234 -18.18 -3.04 15.73
C PRO A 234 -16.86 -2.40 16.18
N ARG A 235 -16.28 -1.49 15.39
CA ARG A 235 -15.02 -0.79 15.68
C ARG A 235 -13.85 -1.73 16.01
N TRP A 236 -13.71 -2.81 15.26
CA TRP A 236 -12.66 -3.80 15.52
C TRP A 236 -11.23 -3.22 15.43
N LEU A 237 -11.01 -2.15 14.65
CA LEU A 237 -9.69 -1.49 14.60
C LEU A 237 -9.41 -0.61 15.84
N GLU A 238 -10.38 -0.45 16.74
CA GLU A 238 -10.24 0.31 17.96
C GLU A 238 -10.12 -0.58 19.21
N ALA A 239 -10.60 -1.84 19.14
CA ALA A 239 -10.56 -2.78 20.25
C ALA A 239 -10.46 -4.23 19.76
N TRP A 240 -9.31 -4.82 19.89
CA TRP A 240 -9.08 -6.25 19.64
C TRP A 240 -8.60 -6.99 20.88
N PRO A 241 -8.90 -8.29 20.97
CA PRO A 241 -8.42 -9.10 22.08
C PRO A 241 -6.88 -9.24 22.01
N ALA A 242 -6.19 -8.77 23.04
CA ALA A 242 -4.74 -8.82 23.11
C ALA A 242 -4.14 -10.24 22.95
N PRO A 243 -4.77 -11.33 23.44
CA PRO A 243 -4.29 -12.69 23.19
C PRO A 243 -4.26 -13.05 21.70
N GLN A 244 -5.30 -12.69 20.93
CA GLN A 244 -5.37 -12.99 19.50
C GLN A 244 -4.30 -12.20 18.72
N VAL A 245 -4.09 -10.92 19.04
CA VAL A 245 -3.01 -10.14 18.41
C VAL A 245 -1.64 -10.76 18.71
N ARG A 246 -1.41 -11.26 19.95
CA ARG A 246 -0.15 -11.97 20.27
C ARG A 246 0.02 -13.24 19.46
N THR A 247 -1.04 -14.03 19.30
CA THR A 247 -1.01 -15.24 18.47
C THR A 247 -0.63 -14.90 17.04
N TRP A 248 -1.33 -13.96 16.39
CA TRP A 248 -1.08 -13.60 14.99
C TRP A 248 0.28 -12.94 14.78
N ARG A 249 0.74 -12.11 15.71
CA ARG A 249 2.10 -11.56 15.68
C ARG A 249 3.16 -12.65 15.77
N ARG A 250 2.96 -13.68 16.61
CA ARG A 250 3.85 -14.85 16.67
C ARG A 250 3.79 -15.65 15.38
N THR A 251 2.61 -15.87 14.82
CA THR A 251 2.44 -16.54 13.52
C THR A 251 3.24 -15.81 12.44
N ALA A 252 3.07 -14.50 12.29
CA ALA A 252 3.86 -13.72 11.34
C ALA A 252 5.36 -13.86 11.58
N TRP A 253 5.82 -13.77 12.82
CA TRP A 253 7.23 -13.91 13.16
C TRP A 253 7.81 -15.27 12.74
N TRP A 254 7.09 -16.37 12.98
CA TRP A 254 7.51 -17.70 12.56
C TRP A 254 7.41 -17.91 11.05
N MET A 255 6.50 -17.20 10.38
CA MET A 255 6.36 -17.27 8.93
C MET A 255 7.43 -16.49 8.17
N LEU A 256 8.01 -15.42 8.75
CA LEU A 256 9.03 -14.60 8.08
C LEU A 256 10.18 -15.42 7.45
N PRO A 257 10.82 -16.39 8.12
CA PRO A 257 11.90 -17.16 7.54
C PRO A 257 11.44 -18.23 6.54
N VAL A 258 10.17 -18.62 6.51
CA VAL A 258 9.68 -19.73 5.67
C VAL A 258 9.94 -19.49 4.20
N LEU A 259 9.60 -18.30 3.69
CA LEU A 259 9.77 -18.02 2.26
C LEU A 259 11.25 -17.93 1.85
N PRO A 260 12.16 -17.23 2.57
CA PRO A 260 13.60 -17.30 2.31
C PRO A 260 14.17 -18.72 2.36
N VAL A 261 13.75 -19.52 3.34
CA VAL A 261 14.20 -20.91 3.45
C VAL A 261 13.75 -21.73 2.24
N VAL A 262 12.50 -21.62 1.82
CA VAL A 262 11.99 -22.30 0.61
C VAL A 262 12.70 -21.80 -0.64
N ALA A 263 12.92 -20.50 -0.78
CA ALA A 263 13.59 -19.93 -1.95
C ALA A 263 15.07 -20.33 -2.07
N LEU A 264 15.80 -20.39 -0.95
CA LEU A 264 17.24 -20.63 -0.93
C LEU A 264 17.60 -22.12 -0.84
N LEU A 265 16.83 -22.87 -0.06
CA LEU A 265 17.15 -24.27 0.26
C LEU A 265 16.18 -25.27 -0.36
N GLY A 266 14.99 -24.84 -0.79
CA GLY A 266 13.95 -25.74 -1.29
C GLY A 266 14.41 -26.59 -2.47
N ALA A 267 15.11 -25.99 -3.42
CA ALA A 267 15.66 -26.73 -4.56
C ALA A 267 16.74 -27.75 -4.15
N LYS A 268 17.62 -27.36 -3.23
CA LYS A 268 18.75 -28.21 -2.79
C LYS A 268 18.30 -29.37 -1.88
N LEU A 269 17.41 -29.09 -0.91
CA LEU A 269 17.05 -30.05 0.12
C LEU A 269 15.84 -30.90 -0.27
N PHE A 270 14.92 -30.37 -1.06
CA PHE A 270 13.63 -31.00 -1.35
C PHE A 270 13.34 -31.12 -2.85
N GLY A 271 14.27 -30.78 -3.72
CA GLY A 271 14.09 -30.82 -5.17
C GLY A 271 12.95 -29.91 -5.69
N LEU A 272 12.57 -28.88 -4.92
CA LEU A 272 11.46 -28.02 -5.29
C LEU A 272 11.80 -27.20 -6.53
N GLN A 273 10.95 -27.31 -7.55
CA GLN A 273 11.09 -26.57 -8.80
C GLN A 273 9.94 -25.57 -8.95
N GLY A 274 10.14 -24.56 -9.80
CA GLY A 274 9.18 -23.52 -10.11
C GLY A 274 9.48 -22.19 -9.46
N ARG A 275 8.68 -21.18 -9.84
CA ARG A 275 8.84 -19.79 -9.40
C ARG A 275 7.79 -19.44 -8.35
N PRO A 276 8.14 -18.67 -7.30
CA PRO A 276 7.15 -18.22 -6.30
C PRO A 276 6.06 -17.32 -6.89
N GLU A 277 6.36 -16.59 -7.96
CA GLU A 277 5.47 -15.58 -8.55
C GLU A 277 4.21 -16.18 -9.16
N GLY A 278 4.21 -17.49 -9.52
CA GLY A 278 3.05 -18.15 -10.10
C GLY A 278 3.34 -19.49 -10.76
N GLY A 279 2.31 -20.05 -11.37
CA GLY A 279 2.34 -21.38 -11.97
C GLY A 279 2.07 -22.49 -10.96
N TRP A 280 1.92 -23.72 -11.47
CA TRP A 280 1.58 -24.91 -10.67
C TRP A 280 2.84 -25.48 -10.01
N SER A 281 3.24 -24.87 -8.89
CA SER A 281 4.44 -25.27 -8.18
C SER A 281 4.31 -25.11 -6.67
N VAL A 282 5.09 -25.90 -5.91
CA VAL A 282 5.13 -25.77 -4.44
C VAL A 282 5.62 -24.41 -3.98
N PRO A 283 6.68 -23.80 -4.56
CA PRO A 283 7.09 -22.45 -4.20
C PRO A 283 5.98 -21.40 -4.39
N ALA A 284 5.18 -21.50 -5.47
CA ALA A 284 4.07 -20.58 -5.71
C ALA A 284 2.94 -20.76 -4.67
N LEU A 285 2.61 -22.00 -4.31
CA LEU A 285 1.62 -22.29 -3.26
C LEU A 285 2.09 -21.79 -1.89
N VAL A 286 3.36 -22.04 -1.54
CA VAL A 286 3.95 -21.57 -0.28
C VAL A 286 3.91 -20.05 -0.22
N TYR A 287 4.30 -19.34 -1.29
CA TYR A 287 4.25 -17.89 -1.33
C TYR A 287 2.82 -17.35 -1.17
N ALA A 288 1.86 -17.95 -1.88
CA ALA A 288 0.46 -17.53 -1.81
C ALA A 288 -0.17 -17.71 -0.41
N LEU A 289 0.18 -18.79 0.30
CA LEU A 289 -0.29 -19.04 1.67
C LEU A 289 0.49 -18.20 2.72
N TRP A 290 1.76 -17.95 2.47
CA TRP A 290 2.63 -17.18 3.34
C TRP A 290 2.18 -15.71 3.47
N GLU A 291 1.79 -15.07 2.37
CA GLU A 291 1.41 -13.66 2.34
C GLU A 291 0.31 -13.30 3.35
N PRO A 292 -0.88 -13.91 3.36
CA PRO A 292 -1.94 -13.54 4.29
C PRO A 292 -1.59 -13.85 5.74
N LEU A 293 -0.80 -14.91 6.01
CA LEU A 293 -0.35 -15.23 7.37
C LEU A 293 0.60 -14.16 7.92
N VAL A 294 1.54 -13.68 7.10
CA VAL A 294 2.42 -12.56 7.47
C VAL A 294 1.63 -11.26 7.54
N ALA A 295 0.81 -10.97 6.52
CA ALA A 295 0.05 -9.73 6.43
C ALA A 295 -0.79 -9.48 7.69
N TRP A 296 -1.59 -10.43 8.09
CA TRP A 296 -2.53 -10.25 9.20
C TRP A 296 -1.81 -10.11 10.53
N GLY A 297 -0.76 -10.90 10.74
CA GLY A 297 0.03 -10.78 11.98
C GLY A 297 0.78 -9.45 12.08
N VAL A 298 1.36 -8.97 10.96
CA VAL A 298 2.04 -7.67 10.91
C VAL A 298 1.02 -6.53 11.07
N ILE A 299 -0.09 -6.55 10.33
CA ILE A 299 -1.12 -5.50 10.39
C ILE A 299 -1.70 -5.39 11.80
N LEU A 300 -2.14 -6.51 12.41
CA LEU A 300 -2.69 -6.51 13.78
C LEU A 300 -1.65 -6.05 14.80
N GLY A 301 -0.41 -6.53 14.66
CA GLY A 301 0.69 -6.13 15.54
C GLY A 301 1.01 -4.64 15.46
N LEU A 302 1.08 -4.08 14.24
CA LEU A 302 1.35 -2.66 14.02
C LEU A 302 0.19 -1.77 14.47
N LEU A 303 -1.05 -2.15 14.18
CA LEU A 303 -2.23 -1.43 14.67
C LEU A 303 -2.24 -1.36 16.19
N GLN A 304 -2.00 -2.48 16.89
CA GLN A 304 -1.91 -2.51 18.34
C GLN A 304 -0.76 -1.64 18.87
N TRP A 305 0.44 -1.81 18.31
CA TRP A 305 1.62 -1.06 18.72
C TRP A 305 1.45 0.45 18.51
N CYS A 306 0.97 0.87 17.33
CA CYS A 306 0.76 2.28 17.04
C CYS A 306 -0.30 2.90 17.95
N ARG A 307 -1.39 2.16 18.25
CA ARG A 307 -2.42 2.64 19.17
C ARG A 307 -1.88 2.83 20.60
N GLN A 308 -1.05 1.90 21.07
CA GLN A 308 -0.45 1.99 22.41
C GLN A 308 0.60 3.09 22.48
N ARG A 309 1.39 3.28 21.42
CA ARG A 309 2.52 4.20 21.40
C ARG A 309 2.13 5.63 21.05
N PHE A 310 1.12 5.83 20.19
CA PHE A 310 0.71 7.11 19.67
C PHE A 310 -0.74 7.43 20.06
N GLN A 311 -0.96 7.79 21.32
CA GLN A 311 -2.26 8.28 21.79
C GLN A 311 -2.52 9.71 21.28
N THR A 312 -1.47 10.50 21.15
CA THR A 312 -1.46 11.81 20.52
C THR A 312 -0.28 11.90 19.55
N LEU A 313 -0.42 12.67 18.49
CA LEU A 313 0.68 12.98 17.57
C LEU A 313 1.34 14.28 17.99
N GLY A 314 2.67 14.26 18.15
CA GLY A 314 3.46 15.49 18.23
C GLY A 314 3.42 16.29 16.91
N ARG A 315 3.98 17.48 16.90
CA ARG A 315 3.97 18.38 15.70
C ARG A 315 4.45 17.68 14.44
N LEU A 316 5.60 16.99 14.49
CA LEU A 316 6.15 16.28 13.33
C LEU A 316 5.20 15.17 12.84
N GLY A 317 4.65 14.36 13.75
CA GLY A 317 3.72 13.29 13.39
C GLY A 317 2.44 13.81 12.74
N THR A 318 1.89 14.92 13.26
CA THR A 318 0.71 15.58 12.67
C THR A 318 1.01 16.10 11.27
N HIS A 319 2.17 16.77 11.08
CA HIS A 319 2.58 17.26 9.76
C HIS A 319 2.80 16.12 8.77
N LEU A 320 3.44 15.01 9.19
CA LEU A 320 3.68 13.85 8.34
C LEU A 320 2.36 13.17 7.93
N ALA A 321 1.44 12.98 8.88
CA ALA A 321 0.13 12.39 8.62
C ALA A 321 -0.70 13.21 7.60
N ARG A 322 -0.63 14.54 7.68
CA ARG A 322 -1.30 15.44 6.72
C ARG A 322 -0.68 15.39 5.33
N ARG A 323 0.63 15.14 5.22
CA ARG A 323 1.38 15.12 3.96
C ARG A 323 1.44 13.74 3.32
N ALA A 324 1.01 12.68 4.01
CA ALA A 324 1.21 11.30 3.60
C ALA A 324 0.71 11.02 2.17
N PHE A 325 -0.47 11.51 1.79
CA PHE A 325 -0.99 11.29 0.45
C PHE A 325 -0.21 12.07 -0.63
N ALA A 326 0.16 13.32 -0.35
CA ALA A 326 1.01 14.10 -1.26
C ALA A 326 2.39 13.43 -1.45
N ILE A 327 3.04 12.95 -0.36
CA ILE A 327 4.27 12.16 -0.41
C ILE A 327 4.10 10.96 -1.33
N TYR A 328 2.99 10.23 -1.16
CA TYR A 328 2.69 9.06 -2.00
C TYR A 328 2.57 9.42 -3.49
N VAL A 329 1.97 10.57 -3.83
CA VAL A 329 1.81 10.98 -5.24
C VAL A 329 3.13 11.40 -5.87
N ILE A 330 3.99 12.14 -5.13
CA ILE A 330 5.20 12.75 -5.71
C ILE A 330 6.46 11.89 -5.61
N HIS A 331 6.45 10.79 -4.82
CA HIS A 331 7.70 10.06 -4.56
C HIS A 331 8.39 9.48 -5.80
N PRO A 332 7.71 9.07 -6.90
CA PRO A 332 8.42 8.48 -8.03
C PRO A 332 9.44 9.43 -8.67
N PRO A 333 9.09 10.64 -9.12
CA PRO A 333 10.08 11.55 -9.68
C PRO A 333 11.15 11.97 -8.66
N VAL A 334 10.80 12.04 -7.36
CA VAL A 334 11.76 12.38 -6.30
C VAL A 334 12.78 11.25 -6.09
N VAL A 335 12.32 10.00 -5.99
CA VAL A 335 13.23 8.84 -5.83
C VAL A 335 14.14 8.72 -7.05
N VAL A 336 13.60 8.80 -8.28
CA VAL A 336 14.41 8.74 -9.50
C VAL A 336 15.41 9.90 -9.57
N GLY A 337 14.96 11.12 -9.28
CA GLY A 337 15.84 12.30 -9.30
C GLY A 337 16.98 12.22 -8.28
N VAL A 338 16.69 11.79 -7.05
CA VAL A 338 17.70 11.59 -6.00
C VAL A 338 18.72 10.53 -6.40
N THR A 339 18.26 9.40 -6.93
CA THR A 339 19.16 8.31 -7.32
C THR A 339 20.05 8.70 -8.49
N LEU A 340 19.52 9.41 -9.48
CA LEU A 340 20.29 9.92 -10.62
C LEU A 340 21.33 10.97 -10.23
N ALA A 341 21.01 11.82 -9.25
CA ALA A 341 21.87 12.95 -8.84
C ALA A 341 23.25 12.51 -8.34
N TRP A 342 23.35 11.29 -7.79
CA TRP A 342 24.61 10.76 -7.28
C TRP A 342 25.02 9.39 -7.81
N ARG A 343 24.45 8.99 -8.96
CA ARG A 343 24.73 7.69 -9.60
C ARG A 343 26.22 7.45 -9.85
N ALA A 344 26.98 8.51 -10.10
CA ALA A 344 28.44 8.43 -10.35
C ALA A 344 29.25 8.00 -9.10
N VAL A 345 28.70 8.18 -7.90
CA VAL A 345 29.39 7.81 -6.66
C VAL A 345 29.32 6.30 -6.48
N GLN A 346 30.48 5.68 -6.42
CA GLN A 346 30.59 4.23 -6.18
C GLN A 346 30.46 3.95 -4.69
N ALA A 347 29.41 3.21 -4.30
CA ALA A 347 29.15 2.82 -2.92
C ALA A 347 28.38 1.48 -2.89
N PRO A 348 28.47 0.70 -1.79
CA PRO A 348 27.70 -0.53 -1.63
C PRO A 348 26.18 -0.27 -1.75
N ALA A 349 25.43 -1.22 -2.31
CA ALA A 349 23.98 -1.11 -2.56
C ALA A 349 23.19 -0.70 -1.31
N LEU A 350 23.49 -1.28 -0.14
CA LEU A 350 22.82 -0.92 1.11
C LEU A 350 23.10 0.52 1.56
N VAL A 351 24.31 1.04 1.31
CA VAL A 351 24.66 2.44 1.60
C VAL A 351 23.86 3.36 0.66
N LYS A 352 23.86 3.03 -0.64
CA LYS A 352 23.06 3.78 -1.63
C LYS A 352 21.58 3.77 -1.29
N PHE A 353 21.04 2.62 -0.92
CA PHE A 353 19.65 2.50 -0.45
C PHE A 353 19.38 3.39 0.77
N ALA A 354 20.22 3.33 1.80
CA ALA A 354 20.02 4.07 3.04
C ALA A 354 20.07 5.58 2.81
N VAL A 355 21.07 6.06 2.06
CA VAL A 355 21.25 7.50 1.77
C VAL A 355 20.13 8.01 0.86
N SER A 356 19.89 7.34 -0.29
CA SER A 356 18.85 7.76 -1.23
C SER A 356 17.47 7.69 -0.61
N GLY A 357 17.16 6.62 0.14
CA GLY A 357 15.87 6.46 0.78
C GLY A 357 15.60 7.53 1.83
N SER A 358 16.57 7.85 2.67
CA SER A 358 16.46 8.90 3.68
C SER A 358 16.30 10.27 3.04
N LEU A 359 17.10 10.58 2.01
CA LEU A 359 17.02 11.85 1.29
C LEU A 359 15.69 11.97 0.52
N ALA A 360 15.25 10.91 -0.14
CA ALA A 360 13.97 10.90 -0.84
C ALA A 360 12.78 11.10 0.14
N CYS A 361 12.79 10.46 1.30
CA CYS A 361 11.78 10.68 2.35
C CYS A 361 11.77 12.14 2.82
N LEU A 362 12.94 12.72 3.06
CA LEU A 362 13.06 14.13 3.48
C LEU A 362 12.57 15.07 2.39
N LEU A 363 13.02 14.91 1.15
CA LEU A 363 12.60 15.76 0.04
C LEU A 363 11.10 15.63 -0.25
N CYS A 364 10.55 14.42 -0.25
CA CYS A 364 9.10 14.20 -0.37
C CYS A 364 8.34 14.94 0.75
N TYR A 365 8.83 14.88 1.99
CA TYR A 365 8.21 15.59 3.10
C TYR A 365 8.25 17.11 2.91
N LEU A 366 9.37 17.68 2.47
CA LEU A 366 9.52 19.13 2.24
C LEU A 366 8.66 19.59 1.06
N ILE A 367 8.73 18.90 -0.08
CA ILE A 367 7.97 19.22 -1.30
C ILE A 367 6.46 19.10 -1.03
N ALA A 368 6.00 18.02 -0.40
CA ALA A 368 4.61 17.87 -0.02
C ALA A 368 4.16 19.02 0.91
N GLY A 369 5.03 19.45 1.82
CA GLY A 369 4.75 20.60 2.69
C GLY A 369 4.62 21.93 1.94
N ALA A 370 5.39 22.14 0.88
CA ALA A 370 5.30 23.30 0.02
C ALA A 370 4.02 23.25 -0.85
N LEU A 371 3.73 22.09 -1.46
CA LEU A 371 2.54 21.90 -2.28
C LEU A 371 1.24 22.16 -1.50
N LEU A 372 1.14 21.66 -0.27
CA LEU A 372 -0.05 21.84 0.56
C LEU A 372 -0.25 23.29 1.07
N ARG A 373 0.67 24.21 0.80
CA ARG A 373 0.48 25.66 1.05
C ARG A 373 -0.24 26.35 -0.10
N VAL A 374 -0.28 25.74 -1.28
CA VAL A 374 -0.98 26.29 -2.45
C VAL A 374 -2.49 26.12 -2.26
N PRO A 375 -3.28 27.23 -2.33
CA PRO A 375 -4.72 27.18 -2.12
C PRO A 375 -5.40 26.18 -3.07
N GLY A 376 -6.27 25.34 -2.51
CA GLY A 376 -7.05 24.34 -3.27
C GLY A 376 -6.36 22.99 -3.48
N ILE A 377 -5.04 22.88 -3.33
CA ILE A 377 -4.34 21.58 -3.42
C ILE A 377 -4.70 20.67 -2.25
N ASP A 378 -4.96 21.21 -1.07
CA ASP A 378 -5.41 20.49 0.13
C ASP A 378 -6.76 19.78 -0.04
N ARG A 379 -7.57 20.17 -1.03
CA ARG A 379 -8.83 19.51 -1.38
C ARG A 379 -8.62 18.24 -2.21
N VAL A 380 -7.46 18.13 -2.85
CA VAL A 380 -7.11 17.05 -3.78
C VAL A 380 -6.03 16.14 -3.19
N LEU A 381 -5.03 16.69 -2.53
CA LEU A 381 -3.93 16.03 -1.83
C LEU A 381 -4.09 16.22 -0.31
#